data_a49809f75c324bad1b7262ebf18c2f0a
#
_entry.id   a49809f75c324bad1b7262ebf18c2f0a
#
_cell.length_a   1.000
_cell.length_b   1.000
_cell.length_c   1.000
_cell.angle_alpha   90.00
_cell.angle_beta   90.00
_cell.angle_gamma   90.00
#
_symmetry.space_group_name_H-M   'P 1'
#
loop_
_entity.id
_entity.type
_entity.pdbx_description
1 polymer ?
#
loop_
_entity_poly.entity_id
_entity_poly.type
_entity_poly.pdbx_seq_one_letter_code
_entity_poly.pdbx_strand_id
1 'polypeptide(L)'
;MNSVWFAIVDFIMSFLLTLGVVQTPYARYTPIEGRAYTDVELDVEPDPSKYVRIVAEDEGHDIYAPTEGASFGYRYGPSMILNADGSIDAYFSAPGVHDEWDWITYRHSPDGGKTWTQEVSVLEPTADSPDFFSCCDPGIIKVGEYYYLGYTSTVVDGGIDNNVFVARSKNPAGPFEKWNGNGWGGKPEPIVEYTGDPTTYGAGEPCFVELDGTLYIYYTWREGNINQTRVCVADATNENWPETMEFKDVAITYLNGAMDSSDIKYVEDFGKFIAVCTMDRFTEDSSVGLYVSDDGITFRESNVLKTNISHCCHNCGITSRPNGHIRLEDGVYLAYAYGDEWGYWPTRLHKVQLSLTDAPDFSDMDNTNAKTPLTLLKKSWFINYTGIIPDNRAIEISLSDRPYKINMYKADTVANTTKIYDEVLYSKYDESVIEIEGNKIKPIAVGSTYVTAEWNGFTCEYFVRVTE
;
A
#
# COMPACT_ATOMS: atom_id res chain seq x y z
N MET A 1 19.63 42.55 -2.52
CA MET A 1 19.83 41.68 -3.72
C MET A 1 19.57 40.21 -3.43
N ASN A 2 19.71 39.74 -2.18
CA ASN A 2 19.53 38.29 -1.88
C ASN A 2 18.07 37.78 -1.92
N SER A 3 17.09 38.62 -1.56
CA SER A 3 15.69 38.17 -1.49
C SER A 3 15.02 37.88 -2.87
N VAL A 4 15.45 38.60 -3.88
CA VAL A 4 14.92 38.40 -5.25
C VAL A 4 15.50 37.12 -5.88
N TRP A 5 16.74 36.77 -5.55
CA TRP A 5 17.39 35.56 -6.02
C TRP A 5 16.75 34.32 -5.40
N PHE A 6 16.41 34.32 -4.11
CA PHE A 6 15.72 33.24 -3.45
C PHE A 6 14.31 33.03 -4.03
N ALA A 7 13.56 34.11 -4.26
CA ALA A 7 12.23 34.01 -4.87
C ALA A 7 12.26 33.48 -6.31
N ILE A 8 13.31 33.79 -7.08
CA ILE A 8 13.48 33.26 -8.44
C ILE A 8 13.88 31.78 -8.39
N VAL A 9 14.74 31.38 -7.47
CA VAL A 9 15.15 29.99 -7.30
C VAL A 9 13.95 29.16 -6.84
N ASP A 10 13.18 29.63 -5.86
CA ASP A 10 11.97 28.96 -5.38
C ASP A 10 10.91 28.83 -6.46
N PHE A 11 10.72 29.88 -7.29
CA PHE A 11 9.80 29.82 -8.43
C PHE A 11 10.27 28.81 -9.49
N ILE A 12 11.57 28.81 -9.83
CA ILE A 12 12.13 27.85 -10.80
C ILE A 12 12.04 26.42 -10.24
N MET A 13 12.35 26.22 -8.98
CA MET A 13 12.25 24.89 -8.32
C MET A 13 10.80 24.42 -8.25
N SER A 14 9.86 25.29 -7.88
CA SER A 14 8.42 24.98 -7.91
C SER A 14 7.93 24.66 -9.31
N PHE A 15 8.40 25.40 -10.32
CA PHE A 15 8.05 25.14 -11.71
C PHE A 15 8.66 23.84 -12.24
N LEU A 16 9.90 23.53 -11.88
CA LEU A 16 10.56 22.28 -12.25
C LEU A 16 9.95 21.07 -11.51
N LEU A 17 9.51 21.26 -10.26
CA LEU A 17 8.75 20.26 -9.51
C LEU A 17 7.39 20.00 -10.17
N THR A 18 6.68 21.04 -10.60
CA THR A 18 5.40 20.95 -11.33
C THR A 18 5.55 20.24 -12.67
N LEU A 19 6.73 20.38 -13.32
CA LEU A 19 7.06 19.67 -14.57
C LEU A 19 7.62 18.25 -14.35
N GLY A 20 7.78 17.80 -13.10
CA GLY A 20 8.38 16.50 -12.79
C GLY A 20 9.86 16.38 -13.17
N VAL A 21 10.57 17.49 -13.41
CA VAL A 21 11.97 17.51 -13.82
C VAL A 21 12.92 17.43 -12.63
N VAL A 22 12.49 17.90 -11.46
CA VAL A 22 13.21 17.77 -10.19
C VAL A 22 12.24 17.14 -9.20
N GLN A 23 12.58 15.96 -8.71
CA GLN A 23 11.80 15.27 -7.69
C GLN A 23 12.63 15.25 -6.41
N THR A 24 12.06 15.75 -5.33
CA THR A 24 12.56 15.43 -4.00
C THR A 24 12.16 13.99 -3.66
N PRO A 25 12.95 13.24 -2.88
CA PRO A 25 12.57 11.88 -2.43
C PRO A 25 11.21 11.84 -1.70
N TYR A 26 10.72 12.97 -1.29
CA TYR A 26 9.40 13.23 -0.72
C TYR A 26 8.70 14.33 -1.52
N ALA A 27 8.42 14.07 -2.79
CA ALA A 27 7.47 14.91 -3.51
C ALA A 27 6.13 14.78 -2.75
N ARG A 28 5.88 15.71 -1.84
CA ARG A 28 4.57 15.82 -1.20
C ARG A 28 3.60 16.11 -2.32
N TYR A 29 2.77 15.14 -2.65
CA TYR A 29 1.65 15.40 -3.54
C TYR A 29 0.78 16.47 -2.86
N THR A 30 0.73 17.64 -3.47
CA THR A 30 -0.29 18.62 -3.14
C THR A 30 -1.35 18.44 -4.21
N PRO A 31 -2.56 18.01 -3.86
CA PRO A 31 -3.67 17.92 -4.81
C PRO A 31 -3.76 19.23 -5.56
N ILE A 32 -3.94 19.18 -6.89
CA ILE A 32 -4.18 20.39 -7.68
C ILE A 32 -5.47 20.98 -7.15
N GLU A 33 -5.39 22.15 -6.47
CA GLU A 33 -6.56 22.85 -5.98
C GLU A 33 -7.53 23.07 -7.15
N GLY A 34 -8.76 22.59 -7.02
CA GLY A 34 -9.86 22.83 -7.94
C GLY A 34 -10.43 21.61 -8.66
N ARG A 35 -9.89 20.41 -8.47
CA ARG A 35 -10.55 19.16 -8.86
C ARG A 35 -10.94 18.38 -7.60
N ALA A 36 -12.05 18.77 -7.00
CA ALA A 36 -12.73 17.89 -6.06
C ALA A 36 -13.51 16.85 -6.87
N TYR A 37 -13.61 15.63 -6.35
CA TYR A 37 -14.68 14.72 -6.77
C TYR A 37 -15.98 15.48 -6.66
N THR A 38 -16.89 15.30 -7.63
CA THR A 38 -18.25 15.79 -7.46
C THR A 38 -18.81 15.05 -6.24
N ASP A 39 -19.07 15.77 -5.15
CA ASP A 39 -19.58 15.25 -3.87
C ASP A 39 -21.03 14.75 -3.95
N VAL A 40 -21.49 14.40 -5.15
CA VAL A 40 -22.80 13.77 -5.33
C VAL A 40 -22.57 12.27 -5.16
N GLU A 41 -22.81 11.80 -3.95
CA GLU A 41 -22.95 10.36 -3.72
C GLU A 41 -24.08 9.84 -4.61
N LEU A 42 -23.82 8.75 -5.30
CA LEU A 42 -24.87 8.05 -6.05
C LEU A 42 -25.57 7.12 -5.05
N ASP A 43 -26.76 7.48 -4.66
CA ASP A 43 -27.66 6.62 -3.87
C ASP A 43 -28.33 5.62 -4.85
N VAL A 44 -27.60 4.55 -5.19
CA VAL A 44 -28.06 3.49 -6.06
C VAL A 44 -28.39 2.27 -5.23
N GLU A 45 -29.67 1.96 -5.14
CA GLU A 45 -30.12 0.71 -4.51
C GLU A 45 -29.58 -0.51 -5.29
N PRO A 46 -28.91 -1.46 -4.64
CA PRO A 46 -28.38 -2.63 -5.30
C PRO A 46 -29.51 -3.53 -5.82
N ASP A 47 -29.42 -3.98 -7.07
CA ASP A 47 -30.29 -5.03 -7.60
C ASP A 47 -29.66 -6.42 -7.29
N PRO A 48 -30.21 -7.20 -6.33
CA PRO A 48 -29.61 -8.48 -5.93
C PRO A 48 -29.60 -9.54 -7.04
N SER A 49 -30.37 -9.33 -8.11
CA SER A 49 -30.38 -10.25 -9.27
C SER A 49 -29.19 -10.05 -10.20
N LYS A 50 -28.46 -8.94 -10.07
CA LYS A 50 -27.36 -8.59 -10.97
C LYS A 50 -26.01 -9.04 -10.43
N TYR A 51 -25.16 -9.35 -11.38
CA TYR A 51 -23.74 -9.65 -11.21
C TYR A 51 -22.89 -8.55 -11.82
N VAL A 52 -21.59 -8.56 -11.56
CA VAL A 52 -20.62 -7.62 -12.15
C VAL A 52 -19.66 -8.38 -13.02
N ARG A 53 -19.38 -7.85 -14.20
CA ARG A 53 -18.37 -8.34 -15.12
C ARG A 53 -17.21 -7.35 -15.18
N ILE A 54 -15.99 -7.87 -15.19
CA ILE A 54 -14.75 -7.13 -15.45
C ILE A 54 -14.14 -7.53 -16.78
N VAL A 55 -13.66 -6.55 -17.57
CA VAL A 55 -13.00 -6.79 -18.86
C VAL A 55 -11.77 -5.89 -18.95
N ALA A 56 -10.62 -6.43 -19.35
CA ALA A 56 -9.45 -5.61 -19.68
C ALA A 56 -9.69 -4.85 -20.99
N GLU A 57 -9.51 -3.53 -20.97
CA GLU A 57 -9.66 -2.67 -22.17
C GLU A 57 -8.39 -2.65 -23.02
N ASP A 58 -7.24 -3.03 -22.45
CA ASP A 58 -5.93 -2.99 -23.08
C ASP A 58 -5.09 -4.24 -22.74
N GLU A 59 -3.92 -4.33 -23.34
CA GLU A 59 -2.94 -5.39 -23.06
C GLU A 59 -2.15 -5.12 -21.76
N GLY A 60 -2.39 -3.99 -21.11
CA GLY A 60 -1.65 -3.55 -19.94
C GLY A 60 -0.21 -3.13 -20.25
N HIS A 61 0.42 -2.55 -19.25
CA HIS A 61 1.83 -2.20 -19.29
C HIS A 61 2.47 -2.37 -17.91
N ASP A 62 3.78 -2.65 -17.92
CA ASP A 62 4.49 -2.83 -16.66
C ASP A 62 4.76 -1.48 -15.98
N ILE A 63 4.29 -1.35 -14.75
CA ILE A 63 4.54 -0.19 -13.88
C ILE A 63 5.75 -0.42 -12.96
N TYR A 64 6.22 -1.63 -12.91
CA TYR A 64 7.49 -2.04 -12.33
C TYR A 64 8.05 -3.25 -13.10
N ALA A 65 9.35 -3.27 -13.30
CA ALA A 65 10.09 -4.44 -13.77
C ALA A 65 11.39 -4.59 -12.99
N PRO A 66 11.76 -5.81 -12.58
CA PRO A 66 13.07 -6.06 -11.97
C PRO A 66 14.21 -5.63 -12.88
N THR A 67 15.35 -5.28 -12.30
CA THR A 67 16.55 -4.94 -13.08
C THR A 67 17.03 -6.16 -13.88
N GLU A 68 17.27 -5.99 -15.17
CA GLU A 68 17.83 -7.05 -16.03
C GLU A 68 19.12 -7.63 -15.44
N GLY A 69 19.15 -8.94 -15.26
CA GLY A 69 20.29 -9.67 -14.67
C GLY A 69 20.34 -9.64 -13.13
N ALA A 70 19.37 -9.00 -12.45
CA ALA A 70 19.19 -9.19 -11.01
C ALA A 70 18.58 -10.58 -10.75
N SER A 71 18.98 -11.21 -9.67
CA SER A 71 18.39 -12.48 -9.22
C SER A 71 17.15 -12.29 -8.33
N PHE A 72 16.80 -11.04 -8.05
CA PHE A 72 15.74 -10.70 -7.09
C PHE A 72 15.22 -9.28 -7.34
N GLY A 73 13.91 -9.10 -7.23
CA GLY A 73 13.26 -7.80 -7.34
C GLY A 73 11.76 -7.92 -7.63
N TYR A 74 10.94 -7.23 -6.86
CA TYR A 74 9.49 -7.25 -7.00
C TYR A 74 8.84 -5.99 -6.45
N ARG A 75 7.61 -5.75 -6.92
CA ARG A 75 6.62 -4.87 -6.31
C ARG A 75 5.29 -5.59 -6.43
N TYR A 76 4.83 -6.26 -5.35
CA TYR A 76 3.58 -7.01 -5.36
C TYR A 76 2.55 -6.43 -4.37
N GLY A 77 1.34 -6.99 -4.36
CA GLY A 77 0.25 -6.54 -3.50
C GLY A 77 -0.13 -5.08 -3.76
N PRO A 78 -0.40 -4.67 -5.03
CA PRO A 78 -0.70 -3.27 -5.33
C PRO A 78 -1.97 -2.82 -4.63
N SER A 79 -1.90 -1.75 -3.84
CA SER A 79 -3.06 -1.04 -3.30
C SER A 79 -3.04 0.40 -3.79
N MET A 80 -4.12 0.85 -4.46
CA MET A 80 -4.08 2.04 -5.29
C MET A 80 -5.26 2.97 -5.07
N ILE A 81 -4.97 4.25 -4.85
CA ILE A 81 -5.95 5.34 -4.81
C ILE A 81 -5.92 6.09 -6.14
N LEU A 82 -7.06 6.19 -6.81
CA LEU A 82 -7.28 7.08 -7.95
C LEU A 82 -7.79 8.42 -7.42
N ASN A 83 -7.02 9.47 -7.61
CA ASN A 83 -7.37 10.81 -7.18
C ASN A 83 -8.28 11.52 -8.19
N ALA A 84 -8.99 12.57 -7.73
CA ALA A 84 -9.94 13.34 -8.54
C ALA A 84 -9.33 13.98 -9.80
N ASP A 85 -8.03 14.23 -9.81
CA ASP A 85 -7.29 14.76 -10.96
C ASP A 85 -6.81 13.68 -11.94
N GLY A 86 -7.14 12.40 -11.66
CA GLY A 86 -6.73 11.24 -12.46
C GLY A 86 -5.33 10.73 -12.13
N SER A 87 -4.68 11.30 -11.10
CA SER A 87 -3.43 10.76 -10.58
C SER A 87 -3.66 9.49 -9.76
N ILE A 88 -2.62 8.66 -9.63
CA ILE A 88 -2.69 7.41 -8.85
C ILE A 88 -1.62 7.45 -7.76
N ASP A 89 -2.04 7.21 -6.53
CA ASP A 89 -1.16 6.87 -5.40
C ASP A 89 -1.12 5.35 -5.26
N ALA A 90 0.04 4.75 -5.31
CA ALA A 90 0.19 3.30 -5.30
C ALA A 90 1.19 2.83 -4.24
N TYR A 91 0.81 1.77 -3.54
CA TYR A 91 1.58 1.13 -2.49
C TYR A 91 1.85 -0.33 -2.88
N PHE A 92 3.07 -0.80 -2.55
CA PHE A 92 3.52 -2.14 -2.93
C PHE A 92 4.35 -2.74 -1.81
N SER A 93 4.31 -4.06 -1.68
CA SER A 93 5.36 -4.79 -0.99
C SER A 93 6.62 -4.81 -1.84
N ALA A 94 7.75 -4.53 -1.23
CA ALA A 94 9.05 -4.46 -1.88
C ALA A 94 10.12 -5.10 -0.99
N PRO A 95 11.23 -5.61 -1.56
CA PRO A 95 12.32 -6.12 -0.76
C PRO A 95 12.81 -5.11 0.26
N GLY A 96 12.97 -5.53 1.50
CA GLY A 96 13.57 -4.75 2.57
C GLY A 96 15.05 -4.46 2.32
N VAL A 97 15.65 -3.66 3.21
CA VAL A 97 17.06 -3.24 3.09
C VAL A 97 17.97 -3.88 4.14
N HIS A 98 17.38 -4.64 5.05
CA HIS A 98 18.06 -5.41 6.08
C HIS A 98 17.74 -6.90 5.91
N ASP A 99 17.73 -7.65 6.99
CA ASP A 99 17.38 -9.08 6.98
C ASP A 99 15.87 -9.32 6.93
N GLU A 100 15.05 -8.27 7.01
CA GLU A 100 13.61 -8.32 6.88
C GLU A 100 13.21 -8.67 5.44
N TRP A 101 12.08 -9.36 5.30
CA TRP A 101 11.59 -9.76 3.99
C TRP A 101 11.08 -8.58 3.17
N ASP A 102 10.06 -7.90 3.68
CA ASP A 102 9.37 -6.88 2.92
C ASP A 102 9.23 -5.57 3.68
N TRP A 103 9.31 -4.50 2.92
CA TRP A 103 8.88 -3.16 3.31
C TRP A 103 7.77 -2.69 2.40
N ILE A 104 6.96 -1.70 2.82
CA ILE A 104 5.99 -1.09 1.94
C ILE A 104 6.56 0.17 1.33
N THR A 105 6.46 0.25 0.00
CA THR A 105 6.88 1.41 -0.79
C THR A 105 5.70 2.11 -1.41
N TYR A 106 5.88 3.39 -1.71
CA TYR A 106 4.92 4.29 -2.31
C TYR A 106 5.46 4.92 -3.58
N ARG A 107 4.58 5.11 -4.54
CA ARG A 107 4.80 5.90 -5.76
C ARG A 107 3.56 6.68 -6.13
N HIS A 108 3.77 7.78 -6.82
CA HIS A 108 2.71 8.60 -7.38
C HIS A 108 2.82 8.64 -8.89
N SER A 109 1.69 8.47 -9.58
CA SER A 109 1.58 8.69 -11.02
C SER A 109 0.69 9.91 -11.28
N PRO A 110 1.18 10.97 -11.93
CA PRO A 110 0.39 12.16 -12.22
C PRO A 110 -0.52 11.99 -13.45
N ASP A 111 -0.41 10.89 -14.17
CA ASP A 111 -0.98 10.72 -15.51
C ASP A 111 -1.68 9.37 -15.74
N GLY A 112 -2.27 8.81 -14.68
CA GLY A 112 -3.05 7.58 -14.73
C GLY A 112 -2.20 6.33 -14.99
N GLY A 113 -1.04 6.25 -14.36
CA GLY A 113 -0.19 5.06 -14.40
C GLY A 113 0.85 5.03 -15.53
N LYS A 114 0.93 6.05 -16.37
CA LYS A 114 1.87 6.10 -17.50
C LYS A 114 3.29 6.45 -17.08
N THR A 115 3.41 7.40 -16.14
CA THR A 115 4.68 7.80 -15.53
C THR A 115 4.57 7.77 -14.01
N TRP A 116 5.69 7.55 -13.34
CA TRP A 116 5.73 7.39 -11.88
C TRP A 116 6.83 8.20 -11.26
N THR A 117 6.57 8.71 -10.07
CA THR A 117 7.59 9.35 -9.26
C THR A 117 8.63 8.35 -8.79
N GLN A 118 9.70 8.88 -8.23
CA GLN A 118 10.66 8.10 -7.49
C GLN A 118 9.96 7.37 -6.34
N GLU A 119 10.37 6.11 -6.10
CA GLU A 119 9.86 5.29 -5.03
C GLU A 119 10.32 5.77 -3.66
N VAL A 120 9.44 5.69 -2.68
CA VAL A 120 9.71 6.01 -1.27
C VAL A 120 9.29 4.83 -0.41
N SER A 121 10.16 4.37 0.51
CA SER A 121 9.74 3.48 1.58
C SER A 121 8.86 4.24 2.57
N VAL A 122 7.68 3.73 2.85
CA VAL A 122 6.71 4.39 3.74
C VAL A 122 6.44 3.61 5.02
N LEU A 123 6.67 2.32 5.00
CA LEU A 123 6.50 1.46 6.18
C LEU A 123 7.56 0.36 6.20
N GLU A 124 8.14 0.14 7.37
CA GLU A 124 9.17 -0.87 7.64
C GLU A 124 8.89 -1.58 8.96
N PRO A 125 9.43 -2.78 9.18
CA PRO A 125 9.33 -3.48 10.46
C PRO A 125 9.86 -2.65 11.62
N THR A 126 9.33 -2.89 12.83
CA THR A 126 9.78 -2.25 14.06
C THR A 126 10.59 -3.25 14.88
N ALA A 127 11.81 -2.89 15.22
CA ALA A 127 12.67 -3.76 16.02
C ALA A 127 12.02 -4.13 17.37
N ASP A 128 12.22 -5.38 17.79
CA ASP A 128 11.72 -5.91 19.07
C ASP A 128 10.19 -5.75 19.27
N SER A 129 9.41 -5.91 18.21
CA SER A 129 7.96 -5.75 18.24
C SER A 129 7.23 -6.89 17.51
N PRO A 130 5.89 -7.00 17.63
CA PRO A 130 5.10 -8.00 16.92
C PRO A 130 5.16 -7.92 15.40
N ASP A 131 5.60 -6.80 14.80
CA ASP A 131 5.79 -6.65 13.37
C ASP A 131 7.25 -6.68 12.92
N PHE A 132 8.09 -7.35 13.69
CA PHE A 132 9.54 -7.32 13.57
C PHE A 132 10.07 -7.78 12.21
N PHE A 133 9.46 -8.80 11.60
CA PHE A 133 10.10 -9.50 10.49
C PHE A 133 9.77 -8.93 9.11
N SER A 134 8.56 -8.44 8.91
CA SER A 134 8.09 -8.04 7.59
C SER A 134 6.99 -6.97 7.69
N CYS A 135 6.87 -6.10 6.70
CA CYS A 135 5.69 -5.27 6.45
C CYS A 135 5.30 -5.46 4.99
N CYS A 136 4.25 -6.21 4.72
CA CYS A 136 3.81 -6.54 3.36
C CYS A 136 2.30 -6.41 3.16
N ASP A 137 1.84 -6.67 1.94
CA ASP A 137 0.44 -6.70 1.53
C ASP A 137 -0.34 -5.43 1.93
N PRO A 138 0.04 -4.27 1.38
CA PRO A 138 -0.58 -3.01 1.77
C PRO A 138 -2.05 -2.94 1.40
N GLY A 139 -2.88 -2.44 2.31
CA GLY A 139 -4.24 -1.98 2.04
C GLY A 139 -4.37 -0.51 2.42
N ILE A 140 -4.62 0.38 1.47
CA ILE A 140 -4.71 1.82 1.72
C ILE A 140 -6.15 2.33 1.63
N ILE A 141 -6.51 3.21 2.56
CA ILE A 141 -7.76 3.97 2.54
C ILE A 141 -7.53 5.34 3.17
N LYS A 142 -8.32 6.33 2.77
CA LYS A 142 -8.38 7.61 3.46
C LYS A 142 -9.73 7.80 4.11
N VAL A 143 -9.72 8.02 5.43
CA VAL A 143 -10.92 8.33 6.22
C VAL A 143 -10.66 9.63 6.97
N GLY A 144 -11.52 10.62 6.78
CA GLY A 144 -11.32 11.95 7.34
C GLY A 144 -10.00 12.58 6.87
N GLU A 145 -9.16 12.97 7.81
CA GLU A 145 -7.86 13.60 7.50
C GLU A 145 -6.72 12.59 7.32
N TYR A 146 -6.93 11.30 7.63
CA TYR A 146 -5.86 10.31 7.67
C TYR A 146 -5.96 9.29 6.55
N TYR A 147 -4.81 8.97 5.98
CA TYR A 147 -4.57 7.75 5.23
C TYR A 147 -4.27 6.63 6.25
N TYR A 148 -5.00 5.54 6.17
CA TYR A 148 -4.76 4.33 6.96
C TYR A 148 -4.20 3.26 6.05
N LEU A 149 -3.03 2.75 6.40
CA LEU A 149 -2.31 1.71 5.68
C LEU A 149 -2.35 0.43 6.52
N GLY A 150 -3.22 -0.50 6.13
CA GLY A 150 -3.21 -1.85 6.67
C GLY A 150 -2.05 -2.63 6.08
N TYR A 151 -1.50 -3.58 6.83
CA TYR A 151 -0.40 -4.42 6.39
C TYR A 151 -0.37 -5.76 7.10
N THR A 152 0.26 -6.73 6.44
CA THR A 152 0.59 -8.04 7.01
C THR A 152 1.95 -7.98 7.66
N SER A 153 2.11 -8.63 8.82
CA SER A 153 3.41 -8.82 9.44
C SER A 153 3.45 -10.05 10.34
N THR A 154 4.67 -10.48 10.65
CA THR A 154 4.97 -11.62 11.51
C THR A 154 6.28 -11.40 12.25
N VAL A 155 6.53 -12.23 13.28
CA VAL A 155 7.84 -12.35 13.95
C VAL A 155 8.61 -13.61 13.52
N VAL A 156 8.05 -14.37 12.56
CA VAL A 156 8.56 -15.68 12.15
C VAL A 156 9.03 -15.64 10.70
N ASP A 157 10.21 -16.20 10.44
CA ASP A 157 10.69 -16.40 9.08
C ASP A 157 9.82 -17.43 8.33
N GLY A 158 9.56 -17.19 7.03
CA GLY A 158 8.85 -18.10 6.14
C GLY A 158 7.42 -17.69 5.79
N GLY A 159 6.98 -16.48 6.15
CA GLY A 159 5.65 -15.95 5.78
C GLY A 159 4.51 -16.73 6.44
N ILE A 160 4.70 -17.17 7.67
CA ILE A 160 3.72 -17.88 8.50
C ILE A 160 3.44 -17.12 9.78
N ASP A 161 2.39 -17.50 10.49
CA ASP A 161 1.96 -16.87 11.76
C ASP A 161 1.74 -15.36 11.63
N ASN A 162 1.22 -14.96 10.45
CA ASN A 162 1.00 -13.57 10.13
C ASN A 162 -0.17 -12.99 10.91
N ASN A 163 -0.11 -11.69 11.13
CA ASN A 163 -1.13 -10.89 11.78
C ASN A 163 -1.42 -9.64 10.96
N VAL A 164 -2.60 -9.04 11.15
CA VAL A 164 -2.97 -7.80 10.48
C VAL A 164 -2.69 -6.61 11.38
N PHE A 165 -2.01 -5.63 10.84
CA PHE A 165 -1.66 -4.37 11.49
C PHE A 165 -2.21 -3.18 10.70
N VAL A 166 -2.14 -2.00 11.29
CA VAL A 166 -2.49 -0.74 10.63
C VAL A 166 -1.58 0.40 11.11
N ALA A 167 -1.29 1.30 10.19
CA ALA A 167 -0.61 2.56 10.46
C ALA A 167 -1.38 3.72 9.82
N ARG A 168 -1.19 4.96 10.29
CA ARG A 168 -1.86 6.13 9.71
C ARG A 168 -0.89 7.26 9.41
N SER A 169 -1.27 8.13 8.47
CA SER A 169 -0.56 9.37 8.15
C SER A 169 -1.51 10.41 7.59
N LYS A 170 -1.22 11.70 7.75
CA LYS A 170 -1.91 12.78 7.03
C LYS A 170 -1.39 12.97 5.60
N ASN A 171 -0.29 12.30 5.25
CA ASN A 171 0.35 12.39 3.95
C ASN A 171 0.38 11.01 3.29
N PRO A 172 -0.03 10.85 2.02
CA PRO A 172 0.02 9.55 1.34
C PRO A 172 1.43 8.94 1.28
N ALA A 173 2.47 9.76 1.23
CA ALA A 173 3.86 9.31 1.26
C ALA A 173 4.42 9.09 2.69
N GLY A 174 3.57 9.12 3.72
CA GLY A 174 4.00 8.97 5.11
C GLY A 174 4.69 10.22 5.68
N PRO A 175 5.40 10.10 6.81
CA PRO A 175 5.59 8.87 7.59
C PRO A 175 4.29 8.39 8.24
N PHE A 176 4.16 7.08 8.41
CA PHE A 176 3.01 6.44 9.02
C PHE A 176 3.28 6.11 10.49
N GLU A 177 2.32 6.47 11.36
CA GLU A 177 2.29 6.10 12.78
C GLU A 177 1.55 4.78 12.93
N LYS A 178 2.18 3.76 13.50
CA LYS A 178 1.57 2.44 13.70
C LYS A 178 0.60 2.44 14.89
N TRP A 179 -0.44 1.63 14.82
CA TRP A 179 -1.34 1.38 15.94
C TRP A 179 -0.64 0.57 17.02
N ASN A 180 -0.76 0.97 18.29
CA ASN A 180 -0.07 0.34 19.43
C ASN A 180 -1.01 -0.30 20.45
N GLY A 181 -2.25 -0.58 20.05
CA GLY A 181 -3.26 -1.15 20.96
C GLY A 181 -4.08 -0.11 21.75
N ASN A 182 -3.59 1.14 21.89
CA ASN A 182 -4.27 2.18 22.64
C ASN A 182 -4.25 3.55 21.93
N GLY A 183 -3.58 3.63 20.79
CA GLY A 183 -3.40 4.88 20.04
C GLY A 183 -2.37 4.68 18.93
N TRP A 184 -1.74 5.77 18.50
CA TRP A 184 -0.88 5.81 17.34
C TRP A 184 0.56 6.16 17.71
N GLY A 185 1.52 5.51 17.02
CA GLY A 185 2.95 5.63 17.26
C GLY A 185 3.49 4.65 18.28
N GLY A 186 4.80 4.44 18.31
CA GLY A 186 5.50 3.49 19.18
C GLY A 186 5.47 2.06 18.66
N LYS A 187 5.55 1.09 19.56
CA LYS A 187 5.53 -0.34 19.20
C LYS A 187 4.17 -0.74 18.68
N PRO A 188 4.09 -1.35 17.50
CA PRO A 188 2.81 -1.77 16.94
C PRO A 188 2.22 -2.97 17.67
N GLU A 189 0.88 -2.99 17.68
CA GLU A 189 0.08 -4.14 18.07
C GLU A 189 -0.88 -4.50 16.93
N PRO A 190 -1.17 -5.78 16.70
CA PRO A 190 -2.05 -6.21 15.64
C PRO A 190 -3.49 -5.74 15.90
N ILE A 191 -4.22 -5.41 14.82
CA ILE A 191 -5.67 -5.19 14.85
C ILE A 191 -6.44 -6.50 14.66
N VAL A 192 -5.81 -7.51 14.04
CA VAL A 192 -6.29 -8.89 13.98
C VAL A 192 -5.13 -9.79 14.36
N GLU A 193 -5.25 -10.45 15.50
CA GLU A 193 -4.29 -11.44 15.98
C GLU A 193 -4.70 -12.83 15.47
N TYR A 194 -3.76 -13.55 14.84
CA TYR A 194 -3.98 -14.92 14.45
C TYR A 194 -3.84 -15.86 15.66
N THR A 195 -4.84 -16.69 15.87
CA THR A 195 -4.91 -17.61 17.01
C THR A 195 -4.98 -19.08 16.61
N GLY A 196 -4.71 -19.37 15.34
CA GLY A 196 -4.72 -20.73 14.78
C GLY A 196 -3.39 -21.46 14.88
N ASP A 197 -3.14 -22.37 13.93
CA ASP A 197 -1.88 -23.13 13.86
C ASP A 197 -0.74 -22.22 13.36
N PRO A 198 0.27 -21.90 14.20
CA PRO A 198 1.34 -20.97 13.84
C PRO A 198 2.27 -21.48 12.72
N THR A 199 2.07 -22.71 12.24
CA THR A 199 2.81 -23.25 11.08
C THR A 199 2.15 -22.95 9.75
N THR A 200 1.02 -22.24 9.77
CA THR A 200 0.27 -21.85 8.57
C THR A 200 0.42 -20.35 8.29
N TYR A 201 -0.13 -19.87 7.19
CA TYR A 201 -0.02 -18.46 6.79
C TYR A 201 -0.54 -17.50 7.88
N GLY A 202 -1.70 -17.78 8.47
CA GLY A 202 -2.28 -16.92 9.50
C GLY A 202 -3.30 -15.91 8.96
N ALA A 203 -3.23 -14.66 9.45
CA ALA A 203 -4.08 -13.55 9.05
C ALA A 203 -3.27 -12.46 8.35
N GLY A 204 -3.78 -11.89 7.25
CA GLY A 204 -3.02 -10.88 6.51
C GLY A 204 -3.82 -10.25 5.36
N GLU A 205 -3.12 -9.55 4.49
CA GLU A 205 -3.63 -9.01 3.22
C GLU A 205 -4.89 -8.13 3.42
N PRO A 206 -4.80 -7.08 4.27
CA PRO A 206 -5.95 -6.24 4.58
C PRO A 206 -6.36 -5.34 3.42
N CYS A 207 -7.66 -5.11 3.25
CA CYS A 207 -8.19 -4.03 2.43
C CYS A 207 -9.41 -3.40 3.10
N PHE A 208 -9.81 -2.22 2.64
CA PHE A 208 -10.79 -1.39 3.34
C PHE A 208 -11.79 -0.75 2.38
N VAL A 209 -13.00 -0.53 2.90
CA VAL A 209 -14.04 0.31 2.29
C VAL A 209 -14.71 1.11 3.41
N GLU A 210 -14.85 2.43 3.24
CA GLU A 210 -15.70 3.25 4.09
C GLU A 210 -17.02 3.48 3.38
N LEU A 211 -18.14 3.21 4.04
CA LEU A 211 -19.48 3.48 3.54
C LEU A 211 -20.37 3.92 4.69
N ASP A 212 -20.98 5.09 4.57
CA ASP A 212 -21.95 5.65 5.53
C ASP A 212 -21.47 5.65 6.99
N GLY A 213 -20.21 6.03 7.21
CA GLY A 213 -19.58 6.09 8.54
C GLY A 213 -19.19 4.71 9.08
N THR A 214 -19.34 3.65 8.30
CA THR A 214 -18.88 2.31 8.63
C THR A 214 -17.61 2.00 7.86
N LEU A 215 -16.55 1.65 8.57
CA LEU A 215 -15.32 1.13 7.96
C LEU A 215 -15.42 -0.40 7.91
N TYR A 216 -15.44 -0.94 6.70
CA TYR A 216 -15.31 -2.38 6.44
C TYR A 216 -13.83 -2.71 6.35
N ILE A 217 -13.39 -3.71 7.12
CA ILE A 217 -12.01 -4.20 7.18
C ILE A 217 -12.05 -5.65 6.73
N TYR A 218 -11.49 -5.93 5.57
CA TYR A 218 -11.36 -7.28 5.03
C TYR A 218 -9.94 -7.77 5.20
N TYR A 219 -9.77 -9.06 5.42
CA TYR A 219 -8.45 -9.69 5.56
C TYR A 219 -8.52 -11.18 5.23
N THR A 220 -7.43 -11.71 4.74
CA THR A 220 -7.24 -13.15 4.53
C THR A 220 -7.06 -13.86 5.87
N TRP A 221 -7.70 -15.02 6.00
CA TRP A 221 -7.47 -15.98 7.08
C TRP A 221 -7.18 -17.34 6.46
N ARG A 222 -5.98 -17.87 6.67
CA ARG A 222 -5.58 -19.14 6.10
C ARG A 222 -5.01 -20.07 7.16
N GLU A 223 -5.63 -21.23 7.30
CA GLU A 223 -5.29 -22.28 8.26
C GLU A 223 -5.44 -23.65 7.60
N GLY A 224 -4.33 -24.36 7.38
CA GLY A 224 -4.34 -25.64 6.66
C GLY A 224 -4.95 -25.52 5.26
N ASN A 225 -6.07 -26.19 5.05
CA ASN A 225 -6.82 -26.13 3.79
C ASN A 225 -7.91 -25.04 3.76
N ILE A 226 -8.08 -24.31 4.87
CA ILE A 226 -9.03 -23.20 4.96
C ILE A 226 -8.34 -21.96 4.36
N ASN A 227 -8.99 -21.34 3.39
CA ASN A 227 -8.59 -20.05 2.84
C ASN A 227 -9.85 -19.18 2.71
N GLN A 228 -9.89 -18.08 3.43
CA GLN A 228 -11.07 -17.23 3.58
C GLN A 228 -10.67 -15.77 3.52
N THR A 229 -11.55 -14.94 2.96
CA THR A 229 -11.60 -13.51 3.30
C THR A 229 -12.63 -13.32 4.41
N ARG A 230 -12.21 -12.72 5.50
CA ARG A 230 -13.06 -12.38 6.65
C ARG A 230 -13.33 -10.89 6.68
N VAL A 231 -14.42 -10.49 7.33
CA VAL A 231 -14.81 -9.08 7.45
C VAL A 231 -15.09 -8.69 8.90
N CYS A 232 -14.47 -7.58 9.29
CA CYS A 232 -14.82 -6.79 10.47
C CYS A 232 -15.42 -5.47 10.03
N VAL A 233 -16.16 -4.81 10.92
CA VAL A 233 -16.56 -3.42 10.75
C VAL A 233 -16.09 -2.59 11.93
N ALA A 234 -15.92 -1.29 11.70
CA ALA A 234 -15.57 -0.32 12.74
C ALA A 234 -16.28 1.02 12.48
N ASP A 235 -16.29 1.90 13.49
CA ASP A 235 -16.80 3.26 13.38
C ASP A 235 -15.78 4.15 12.66
N ALA A 236 -16.04 4.47 11.39
CA ALA A 236 -15.18 5.30 10.56
C ALA A 236 -15.04 6.75 11.07
N THR A 237 -15.95 7.22 11.94
CA THR A 237 -15.91 8.56 12.51
C THR A 237 -14.96 8.67 13.72
N ASN A 238 -14.50 7.53 14.24
CA ASN A 238 -13.54 7.45 15.33
C ASN A 238 -12.11 7.36 14.78
N GLU A 239 -11.24 8.32 15.07
CA GLU A 239 -9.83 8.27 14.65
C GLU A 239 -9.07 7.07 15.24
N ASN A 240 -9.54 6.50 16.35
CA ASN A 240 -9.07 5.25 16.95
C ASN A 240 -10.01 4.09 16.60
N TRP A 241 -10.49 4.02 15.37
CA TRP A 241 -11.43 3.00 14.93
C TRP A 241 -11.02 1.54 15.25
N PRO A 242 -9.72 1.17 15.39
CA PRO A 242 -9.37 -0.19 15.79
C PRO A 242 -9.98 -0.62 17.13
N GLU A 243 -10.24 0.32 18.05
CA GLU A 243 -10.91 0.03 19.33
C GLU A 243 -12.40 -0.35 19.17
N THR A 244 -12.99 -0.03 18.01
CA THR A 244 -14.41 -0.25 17.72
C THR A 244 -14.66 -1.45 16.80
N MET A 245 -13.61 -2.18 16.43
CA MET A 245 -13.70 -3.31 15.50
C MET A 245 -14.61 -4.42 16.02
N GLU A 246 -15.48 -4.89 15.16
CA GLU A 246 -16.40 -6.01 15.42
C GLU A 246 -16.32 -7.01 14.24
N PHE A 247 -16.02 -8.26 14.54
CA PHE A 247 -16.08 -9.34 13.54
C PHE A 247 -17.53 -9.55 13.10
N LYS A 248 -17.76 -9.63 11.78
CA LYS A 248 -19.09 -9.86 11.21
C LYS A 248 -19.27 -11.27 10.67
N ASP A 249 -18.44 -11.69 9.72
CA ASP A 249 -18.58 -13.00 9.10
C ASP A 249 -17.35 -13.37 8.25
N VAL A 250 -17.45 -14.55 7.63
CA VAL A 250 -16.60 -14.99 6.53
C VAL A 250 -17.22 -14.50 5.22
N ALA A 251 -16.57 -13.50 4.61
CA ALA A 251 -17.07 -12.87 3.39
C ALA A 251 -16.94 -13.77 2.16
N ILE A 252 -15.79 -14.47 2.02
CA ILE A 252 -15.52 -15.40 0.92
C ILE A 252 -14.81 -16.63 1.49
N THR A 253 -15.22 -17.81 1.06
CA THR A 253 -14.50 -19.07 1.28
C THR A 253 -13.99 -19.59 -0.04
N TYR A 254 -12.68 -19.77 -0.15
CA TYR A 254 -12.04 -20.32 -1.33
C TYR A 254 -11.95 -21.84 -1.20
N LEU A 255 -12.50 -22.55 -2.16
CA LEU A 255 -12.52 -24.01 -2.16
C LEU A 255 -11.18 -24.65 -2.58
N ASN A 256 -10.34 -23.87 -3.27
CA ASN A 256 -9.02 -24.31 -3.73
C ASN A 256 -7.94 -23.41 -3.13
N GLY A 257 -6.92 -23.99 -2.50
CA GLY A 257 -5.86 -23.27 -1.80
C GLY A 257 -4.93 -22.41 -2.69
N ALA A 258 -5.23 -22.31 -3.99
CA ALA A 258 -4.45 -21.56 -4.97
C ALA A 258 -4.95 -20.11 -5.20
N MET A 259 -5.91 -19.65 -4.40
CA MET A 259 -6.40 -18.27 -4.47
C MET A 259 -5.61 -17.37 -3.56
N ASP A 260 -5.41 -16.14 -4.01
CA ASP A 260 -4.71 -15.11 -3.28
C ASP A 260 -5.67 -14.11 -2.65
N SER A 261 -5.12 -13.11 -1.98
CA SER A 261 -5.83 -12.01 -1.32
C SER A 261 -6.93 -11.38 -2.18
N SER A 262 -7.98 -10.92 -1.54
CA SER A 262 -9.00 -10.11 -2.19
C SER A 262 -8.75 -8.63 -1.94
N ASP A 263 -8.79 -7.81 -3.00
CA ASP A 263 -8.95 -6.37 -2.88
C ASP A 263 -10.42 -5.99 -3.13
N ILE A 264 -11.06 -5.39 -2.12
CA ILE A 264 -12.50 -5.14 -2.09
C ILE A 264 -12.77 -3.64 -2.17
N LYS A 265 -13.72 -3.26 -3.03
CA LYS A 265 -14.16 -1.89 -3.27
C LYS A 265 -15.68 -1.83 -3.41
N TYR A 266 -16.25 -0.64 -3.18
CA TYR A 266 -17.67 -0.37 -3.40
C TYR A 266 -17.86 0.39 -4.73
N VAL A 267 -18.70 -0.15 -5.63
CA VAL A 267 -19.01 0.49 -6.91
C VAL A 267 -20.30 1.28 -6.77
N GLU A 268 -20.19 2.60 -6.64
CA GLU A 268 -21.32 3.49 -6.42
C GLU A 268 -22.35 3.42 -7.55
N ASP A 269 -21.90 3.31 -8.81
CA ASP A 269 -22.79 3.20 -9.98
C ASP A 269 -23.70 1.97 -9.93
N PHE A 270 -23.36 0.97 -9.13
CA PHE A 270 -24.09 -0.28 -9.02
C PHE A 270 -24.74 -0.50 -7.64
N GLY A 271 -24.34 0.28 -6.63
CA GLY A 271 -24.71 0.05 -5.25
C GLY A 271 -24.15 -1.27 -4.70
N LYS A 272 -22.97 -1.73 -5.16
CA LYS A 272 -22.45 -3.07 -4.89
C LYS A 272 -20.98 -3.06 -4.48
N PHE A 273 -20.65 -3.95 -3.56
CA PHE A 273 -19.25 -4.29 -3.31
C PHE A 273 -18.77 -5.30 -4.36
N ILE A 274 -17.53 -5.16 -4.77
CA ILE A 274 -16.80 -6.14 -5.58
C ILE A 274 -15.52 -6.55 -4.88
N ALA A 275 -15.10 -7.79 -5.09
CA ALA A 275 -13.78 -8.30 -4.68
C ALA A 275 -13.06 -8.83 -5.90
N VAL A 276 -11.84 -8.40 -6.14
CA VAL A 276 -10.92 -9.00 -7.12
C VAL A 276 -9.90 -9.86 -6.37
N CYS A 277 -9.62 -11.04 -6.87
CA CYS A 277 -8.59 -11.93 -6.31
C CYS A 277 -7.88 -12.69 -7.42
N THR A 278 -6.63 -13.09 -7.19
CA THR A 278 -5.92 -13.93 -8.13
C THR A 278 -6.30 -15.39 -7.89
N MET A 279 -6.69 -16.08 -8.97
CA MET A 279 -7.01 -17.50 -8.99
C MET A 279 -5.86 -18.28 -9.62
N ASP A 280 -5.61 -19.51 -9.15
CA ASP A 280 -4.53 -20.38 -9.63
C ASP A 280 -3.17 -19.68 -9.69
N ARG A 281 -2.89 -18.88 -8.65
CA ARG A 281 -1.71 -18.01 -8.56
C ARG A 281 -0.42 -18.76 -8.84
N PHE A 282 0.55 -18.09 -9.42
CA PHE A 282 1.86 -18.63 -9.79
C PHE A 282 1.83 -19.74 -10.87
N THR A 283 0.68 -20.00 -11.48
CA THR A 283 0.56 -20.99 -12.55
C THR A 283 0.32 -20.35 -13.92
N GLU A 284 0.50 -21.13 -14.98
CA GLU A 284 0.16 -20.67 -16.34
C GLU A 284 -1.34 -20.44 -16.54
N ASP A 285 -2.18 -21.05 -15.70
CA ASP A 285 -3.63 -20.93 -15.74
C ASP A 285 -4.19 -19.79 -14.87
N SER A 286 -3.31 -19.01 -14.25
CA SER A 286 -3.71 -17.93 -13.37
C SER A 286 -4.65 -16.93 -14.05
N SER A 287 -5.58 -16.40 -13.29
CA SER A 287 -6.63 -15.47 -13.71
C SER A 287 -7.04 -14.54 -12.57
N VAL A 288 -7.89 -13.57 -12.86
CA VAL A 288 -8.49 -12.70 -11.85
C VAL A 288 -9.95 -13.07 -11.69
N GLY A 289 -10.32 -13.57 -10.51
CA GLY A 289 -11.69 -13.81 -10.10
C GLY A 289 -12.36 -12.54 -9.59
N LEU A 290 -13.63 -12.37 -9.89
CA LEU A 290 -14.48 -11.29 -9.39
C LEU A 290 -15.65 -11.88 -8.59
N TYR A 291 -15.83 -11.39 -7.38
CA TYR A 291 -16.95 -11.65 -6.50
C TYR A 291 -17.78 -10.38 -6.33
N VAL A 292 -19.06 -10.52 -6.02
CA VAL A 292 -19.97 -9.39 -5.81
C VAL A 292 -20.79 -9.59 -4.54
N SER A 293 -21.07 -8.48 -3.84
CA SER A 293 -21.91 -8.45 -2.66
C SER A 293 -22.81 -7.21 -2.67
N ASP A 294 -24.00 -7.36 -2.09
CA ASP A 294 -24.95 -6.26 -1.91
C ASP A 294 -24.86 -5.62 -0.52
N ASP A 295 -24.22 -6.29 0.45
CA ASP A 295 -24.14 -5.88 1.85
C ASP A 295 -22.70 -5.70 2.36
N GLY A 296 -21.68 -6.05 1.54
CA GLY A 296 -20.29 -6.05 1.95
C GLY A 296 -19.89 -7.19 2.90
N ILE A 297 -20.81 -8.06 3.27
CA ILE A 297 -20.59 -9.15 4.22
C ILE A 297 -20.57 -10.50 3.51
N THR A 298 -21.54 -10.75 2.62
CA THR A 298 -21.67 -12.02 1.92
C THR A 298 -21.42 -11.83 0.44
N PHE A 299 -20.37 -12.48 -0.07
CA PHE A 299 -20.00 -12.39 -1.48
C PHE A 299 -20.36 -13.68 -2.25
N ARG A 300 -20.63 -13.52 -3.53
CA ARG A 300 -20.86 -14.61 -4.48
C ARG A 300 -19.99 -14.43 -5.72
N GLU A 301 -19.59 -15.54 -6.32
CA GLU A 301 -18.84 -15.52 -7.58
C GLU A 301 -19.62 -14.81 -8.69
N SER A 302 -18.93 -14.01 -9.47
CA SER A 302 -19.52 -13.17 -10.50
C SER A 302 -18.89 -13.35 -11.88
N ASN A 303 -17.57 -13.29 -11.96
CA ASN A 303 -16.87 -13.31 -13.24
C ASN A 303 -15.43 -13.79 -13.08
N VAL A 304 -14.82 -14.21 -14.17
CA VAL A 304 -13.38 -14.47 -14.29
C VAL A 304 -12.83 -13.66 -15.45
N LEU A 305 -11.70 -13.02 -15.25
CA LEU A 305 -10.93 -12.32 -16.26
C LEU A 305 -9.59 -13.04 -16.46
N LYS A 306 -9.41 -13.58 -17.67
CA LYS A 306 -8.17 -14.26 -18.09
C LYS A 306 -7.59 -13.66 -19.38
N THR A 307 -8.44 -13.12 -20.25
CA THR A 307 -8.02 -12.44 -21.48
C THR A 307 -7.13 -11.24 -21.14
N ASN A 308 -5.97 -11.16 -21.77
CA ASN A 308 -4.92 -10.15 -21.60
C ASN A 308 -4.22 -10.18 -20.21
N ILE A 309 -4.57 -11.09 -19.33
CA ILE A 309 -3.87 -11.27 -18.04
C ILE A 309 -2.59 -12.09 -18.27
N SER A 310 -1.50 -11.67 -17.63
CA SER A 310 -0.21 -12.39 -17.69
C SER A 310 -0.29 -13.72 -16.97
N HIS A 311 0.48 -14.72 -17.45
CA HIS A 311 0.66 -15.98 -16.73
C HIS A 311 1.33 -15.75 -15.38
N CYS A 312 1.12 -16.67 -14.47
CA CYS A 312 1.74 -16.67 -13.14
C CYS A 312 1.44 -15.38 -12.35
N CYS A 313 0.24 -14.79 -12.54
CA CYS A 313 -0.15 -13.61 -11.78
C CYS A 313 -0.46 -13.95 -10.31
N HIS A 314 -0.25 -12.96 -9.45
CA HIS A 314 -0.56 -13.05 -8.03
C HIS A 314 -0.76 -11.65 -7.42
N ASN A 315 -1.42 -11.58 -6.27
CA ASN A 315 -1.69 -10.35 -5.50
C ASN A 315 -2.18 -9.20 -6.39
N CYS A 316 -3.44 -9.25 -6.80
CA CYS A 316 -4.04 -8.18 -7.58
C CYS A 316 -4.69 -7.11 -6.70
N GLY A 317 -4.77 -5.89 -7.23
CA GLY A 317 -5.50 -4.77 -6.62
C GLY A 317 -6.18 -3.91 -7.68
N ILE A 318 -7.29 -3.29 -7.31
CA ILE A 318 -8.09 -2.44 -8.19
C ILE A 318 -8.14 -1.01 -7.63
N THR A 319 -8.03 0.00 -8.51
CA THR A 319 -8.09 1.39 -8.08
C THR A 319 -9.46 1.77 -7.53
N SER A 320 -9.45 2.66 -6.56
CA SER A 320 -10.65 3.28 -6.00
C SER A 320 -10.39 4.74 -5.65
N ARG A 321 -11.43 5.52 -5.42
CA ARG A 321 -11.36 6.79 -4.70
C ARG A 321 -10.74 6.59 -3.32
N PRO A 322 -10.32 7.66 -2.64
CA PRO A 322 -9.67 7.55 -1.33
C PRO A 322 -10.43 6.75 -0.27
N ASN A 323 -11.77 6.76 -0.30
CA ASN A 323 -12.65 6.04 0.63
C ASN A 323 -12.94 4.57 0.25
N GLY A 324 -12.30 4.04 -0.78
CA GLY A 324 -12.54 2.68 -1.25
C GLY A 324 -13.70 2.55 -2.25
N HIS A 325 -14.23 3.67 -2.77
CA HIS A 325 -15.31 3.68 -3.76
C HIS A 325 -14.79 3.75 -5.19
N ILE A 326 -15.49 3.09 -6.08
CA ILE A 326 -15.28 3.17 -7.53
C ILE A 326 -16.44 3.93 -8.16
N ARG A 327 -16.10 4.92 -8.99
CA ARG A 327 -17.01 5.58 -9.93
C ARG A 327 -16.53 5.26 -11.34
N LEU A 328 -17.43 4.75 -12.18
CA LEU A 328 -17.07 4.35 -13.54
C LEU A 328 -16.58 5.52 -14.39
N GLU A 329 -17.07 6.73 -14.13
CA GLU A 329 -16.66 7.95 -14.82
C GLU A 329 -15.20 8.34 -14.60
N ASP A 330 -14.60 7.94 -13.48
CA ASP A 330 -13.19 8.24 -13.16
C ASP A 330 -12.23 7.33 -13.94
N GLY A 331 -12.73 6.19 -14.46
CA GLY A 331 -11.94 5.09 -14.97
C GLY A 331 -11.52 4.13 -13.87
N VAL A 332 -11.23 2.91 -14.26
CA VAL A 332 -10.85 1.82 -13.33
C VAL A 332 -9.60 1.15 -13.85
N TYR A 333 -8.66 0.86 -12.94
CA TYR A 333 -7.41 0.17 -13.27
C TYR A 333 -7.22 -1.03 -12.34
N LEU A 334 -6.71 -2.12 -12.90
CA LEU A 334 -6.33 -3.34 -12.21
C LEU A 334 -4.82 -3.53 -12.32
N ALA A 335 -4.16 -3.80 -11.22
CA ALA A 335 -2.75 -4.17 -11.23
C ALA A 335 -2.53 -5.50 -10.52
N TYR A 336 -1.46 -6.21 -10.90
CA TYR A 336 -1.02 -7.46 -10.29
C TYR A 336 0.46 -7.68 -10.53
N ALA A 337 1.11 -8.42 -9.63
CA ALA A 337 2.43 -8.96 -9.88
C ALA A 337 2.34 -10.25 -10.71
N TYR A 338 3.39 -10.59 -11.46
CA TYR A 338 3.44 -11.81 -12.26
C TYR A 338 4.87 -12.30 -12.48
N GLY A 339 5.03 -13.56 -12.84
CA GLY A 339 6.31 -14.21 -13.12
C GLY A 339 6.41 -15.59 -12.50
N ASP A 340 7.24 -16.44 -13.11
CA ASP A 340 7.43 -17.84 -12.75
C ASP A 340 8.66 -18.09 -11.86
N GLU A 341 9.50 -17.07 -11.67
CA GLU A 341 10.69 -17.13 -10.81
C GLU A 341 10.41 -16.43 -9.48
N TRP A 342 10.58 -17.14 -8.37
CA TRP A 342 10.30 -16.60 -7.03
C TRP A 342 11.14 -15.38 -6.72
N GLY A 343 10.45 -14.30 -6.30
CA GLY A 343 11.09 -13.03 -5.95
C GLY A 343 11.58 -12.21 -7.13
N TYR A 344 11.22 -12.57 -8.37
CA TYR A 344 11.53 -11.81 -9.58
C TYR A 344 10.23 -11.50 -10.33
N TRP A 345 9.47 -10.52 -9.84
CA TRP A 345 8.13 -10.24 -10.32
C TRP A 345 7.96 -8.80 -10.82
N PRO A 346 7.71 -8.63 -12.12
CA PRO A 346 7.15 -7.37 -12.63
C PRO A 346 5.73 -7.14 -12.09
N THR A 347 5.29 -5.86 -12.16
CA THR A 347 3.91 -5.48 -11.83
C THR A 347 3.28 -4.82 -13.04
N ARG A 348 2.13 -5.33 -13.45
CA ARG A 348 1.40 -4.86 -14.64
C ARG A 348 0.13 -4.13 -14.23
N LEU A 349 -0.18 -3.06 -14.99
CA LEU A 349 -1.38 -2.26 -14.85
C LEU A 349 -2.21 -2.35 -16.13
N HIS A 350 -3.50 -2.62 -15.97
CA HIS A 350 -4.50 -2.59 -17.04
C HIS A 350 -5.56 -1.53 -16.76
N LYS A 351 -6.06 -0.90 -17.81
CA LYS A 351 -7.35 -0.25 -17.75
C LYS A 351 -8.43 -1.31 -17.91
N VAL A 352 -9.44 -1.28 -17.03
CA VAL A 352 -10.52 -2.24 -17.02
C VAL A 352 -11.89 -1.56 -17.08
N GLN A 353 -12.89 -2.28 -17.55
CA GLN A 353 -14.28 -1.85 -17.57
C GLN A 353 -15.11 -2.78 -16.69
N LEU A 354 -15.99 -2.20 -15.87
CA LEU A 354 -16.98 -2.89 -15.07
C LEU A 354 -18.38 -2.69 -15.69
N SER A 355 -19.21 -3.73 -15.67
CA SER A 355 -20.59 -3.66 -16.15
C SER A 355 -21.50 -4.63 -15.39
N LEU A 356 -22.80 -4.29 -15.29
CA LEU A 356 -23.79 -5.22 -14.73
C LEU A 356 -24.18 -6.28 -15.76
N THR A 357 -24.43 -7.50 -15.28
CA THR A 357 -24.90 -8.64 -16.07
C THR A 357 -26.04 -9.38 -15.35
N ASP A 358 -26.87 -10.12 -16.11
CA ASP A 358 -28.00 -10.88 -15.55
C ASP A 358 -27.60 -12.24 -14.98
N ALA A 359 -26.38 -12.70 -15.25
CA ALA A 359 -25.84 -13.97 -14.79
C ALA A 359 -24.34 -13.86 -14.59
N PRO A 360 -23.71 -14.71 -13.75
CA PRO A 360 -22.26 -14.80 -13.66
C PRO A 360 -21.68 -15.24 -15.02
N ASP A 361 -20.48 -14.79 -15.33
CA ASP A 361 -19.79 -15.08 -16.58
C ASP A 361 -18.39 -15.67 -16.33
N PHE A 362 -18.26 -16.97 -16.56
CA PHE A 362 -17.02 -17.73 -16.43
C PHE A 362 -16.45 -18.16 -17.80
N SER A 363 -16.99 -17.63 -18.89
CA SER A 363 -16.58 -18.04 -20.25
C SER A 363 -15.11 -17.74 -20.56
N ASP A 364 -14.50 -16.80 -19.84
CA ASP A 364 -13.10 -16.45 -20.02
C ASP A 364 -12.12 -17.46 -19.40
N MET A 365 -12.61 -18.40 -18.58
CA MET A 365 -11.78 -19.46 -17.98
C MET A 365 -11.11 -20.37 -19.01
N ASP A 366 -11.78 -20.60 -20.14
CA ASP A 366 -11.29 -21.48 -21.21
C ASP A 366 -10.28 -20.80 -22.13
N ASN A 367 -10.11 -19.50 -22.00
CA ASN A 367 -9.14 -18.75 -22.80
C ASN A 367 -7.72 -18.99 -22.27
N THR A 368 -6.77 -19.13 -23.19
CA THR A 368 -5.36 -19.06 -22.82
C THR A 368 -5.00 -17.62 -22.52
N ASN A 369 -4.23 -17.41 -21.46
CA ASN A 369 -3.68 -16.10 -21.17
C ASN A 369 -2.88 -15.59 -22.36
N ALA A 370 -3.10 -14.35 -22.76
CA ALA A 370 -2.24 -13.73 -23.74
C ALA A 370 -0.83 -13.62 -23.16
N LYS A 371 0.15 -14.27 -23.79
CA LYS A 371 1.57 -14.03 -23.47
C LYS A 371 1.92 -12.63 -23.93
N THR A 372 1.64 -11.64 -23.10
CA THR A 372 2.06 -10.27 -23.40
C THR A 372 3.56 -10.18 -23.12
N PRO A 373 4.38 -9.79 -24.12
CA PRO A 373 5.81 -9.61 -23.89
C PRO A 373 6.03 -8.61 -22.76
N LEU A 374 7.00 -8.88 -21.90
CA LEU A 374 7.52 -7.91 -20.95
C LEU A 374 7.89 -6.64 -21.70
N THR A 375 7.11 -5.60 -21.54
CA THR A 375 7.48 -4.27 -21.99
C THR A 375 8.32 -3.66 -20.88
N LEU A 376 9.62 -3.92 -20.90
CA LEU A 376 10.55 -3.33 -19.94
C LEU A 376 10.42 -1.80 -20.03
N LEU A 377 9.92 -1.20 -18.98
CA LEU A 377 9.94 0.23 -18.79
C LEU A 377 11.40 0.70 -18.88
N LYS A 378 11.62 1.81 -19.59
CA LYS A 378 12.97 2.35 -19.72
C LYS A 378 13.61 2.45 -18.34
N LYS A 379 14.79 1.89 -18.20
CA LYS A 379 15.60 1.83 -16.96
C LYS A 379 15.60 3.12 -16.13
N SER A 380 15.42 4.29 -16.76
CA SER A 380 15.43 5.60 -16.11
C SER A 380 14.26 5.88 -15.17
N TRP A 381 13.22 5.04 -15.14
CA TRP A 381 12.00 5.32 -14.39
C TRP A 381 11.95 4.64 -13.02
N PHE A 382 12.67 3.52 -12.85
CA PHE A 382 12.61 2.72 -11.63
C PHE A 382 13.96 2.48 -10.95
N ILE A 383 15.05 2.66 -11.68
CA ILE A 383 16.39 2.27 -11.20
C ILE A 383 17.09 3.40 -10.48
N ASN A 384 16.65 4.63 -10.65
CA ASN A 384 17.29 5.79 -10.06
C ASN A 384 16.59 6.28 -8.80
N TYR A 385 16.11 5.36 -7.94
CA TYR A 385 15.84 5.76 -6.57
C TYR A 385 17.18 6.12 -5.94
N THR A 386 17.39 7.39 -5.70
CA THR A 386 18.49 7.86 -4.85
C THR A 386 17.84 8.66 -3.74
N GLY A 387 17.82 8.11 -2.56
CA GLY A 387 17.25 8.72 -1.38
C GLY A 387 18.12 8.42 -0.16
N ILE A 388 17.69 8.90 0.98
CA ILE A 388 18.24 8.50 2.27
C ILE A 388 17.14 7.86 3.10
N ILE A 389 17.50 6.83 3.84
CA ILE A 389 16.60 6.14 4.77
C ILE A 389 17.32 5.95 6.12
N PRO A 390 16.62 6.11 7.25
CA PRO A 390 17.13 5.74 8.55
C PRO A 390 17.09 4.22 8.73
N ASP A 391 17.83 3.72 9.71
CA ASP A 391 17.74 2.32 10.15
C ASP A 391 16.40 1.98 10.86
N ASN A 392 15.67 2.99 11.30
CA ASN A 392 14.33 2.84 11.84
C ASN A 392 13.55 4.15 11.63
N ARG A 393 12.35 4.07 11.03
CA ARG A 393 11.50 5.24 10.80
C ARG A 393 10.55 5.56 11.95
N ALA A 394 10.35 4.64 12.88
CA ALA A 394 9.56 4.84 14.09
C ALA A 394 10.39 4.45 15.31
N ILE A 395 11.00 5.42 15.97
CA ILE A 395 11.89 5.23 17.09
C ILE A 395 11.12 5.46 18.38
N GLU A 396 11.12 4.46 19.27
CA GLU A 396 10.64 4.61 20.64
C GLU A 396 11.81 4.53 21.62
N ILE A 397 11.93 5.51 22.51
CA ILE A 397 12.97 5.58 23.53
C ILE A 397 12.36 6.02 24.87
N SER A 398 12.87 5.48 25.99
CA SER A 398 12.48 5.93 27.32
C SER A 398 13.34 7.13 27.76
N LEU A 399 12.80 7.99 28.64
CA LEU A 399 13.57 9.06 29.31
C LEU A 399 14.82 8.56 30.03
N SER A 400 14.80 7.30 30.46
CA SER A 400 15.94 6.67 31.17
C SER A 400 16.96 6.06 30.23
N ASP A 401 16.68 6.00 28.92
CA ASP A 401 17.56 5.34 27.94
C ASP A 401 18.81 6.18 27.67
N ARG A 402 19.85 5.47 27.23
CA ARG A 402 21.03 6.15 26.63
C ARG A 402 20.63 6.75 25.31
N PRO A 403 21.32 7.82 24.86
CA PRO A 403 21.03 8.41 23.56
C PRO A 403 21.00 7.36 22.45
N TYR A 404 19.89 7.32 21.71
CA TYR A 404 19.67 6.42 20.58
C TYR A 404 20.54 6.84 19.39
N LYS A 405 21.26 5.91 18.79
CA LYS A 405 22.12 6.19 17.64
C LYS A 405 21.36 5.91 16.35
N ILE A 406 21.09 6.93 15.57
CA ILE A 406 20.53 6.83 14.23
C ILE A 406 21.62 6.40 13.25
N ASN A 407 21.34 5.40 12.41
CA ASN A 407 22.14 5.12 11.24
C ASN A 407 21.35 5.51 10.00
N MET A 408 21.99 6.26 9.11
CA MET A 408 21.40 6.68 7.84
C MET A 408 22.07 5.92 6.68
N TYR A 409 21.27 5.59 5.68
CA TYR A 409 21.73 4.89 4.48
C TYR A 409 21.32 5.66 3.23
N LYS A 410 22.23 5.73 2.27
CA LYS A 410 21.87 6.06 0.90
C LYS A 410 21.26 4.84 0.26
N ALA A 411 20.08 4.97 -0.33
CA ALA A 411 19.39 3.91 -1.05
C ALA A 411 19.37 4.22 -2.55
N ASP A 412 19.88 3.34 -3.37
CA ASP A 412 19.72 3.39 -4.84
C ASP A 412 18.43 2.68 -5.26
N THR A 413 18.06 1.65 -4.53
CA THR A 413 16.74 0.99 -4.47
C THR A 413 16.46 0.65 -3.02
N VAL A 414 15.23 0.21 -2.68
CA VAL A 414 14.93 -0.21 -1.31
C VAL A 414 15.83 -1.37 -0.87
N ALA A 415 16.20 -2.25 -1.80
CA ALA A 415 17.07 -3.41 -1.53
C ALA A 415 18.58 -3.14 -1.69
N ASN A 416 18.99 -1.94 -2.09
CA ASN A 416 20.41 -1.63 -2.32
C ASN A 416 20.80 -0.37 -1.59
N THR A 417 21.41 -0.52 -0.43
CA THR A 417 21.76 0.56 0.45
C THR A 417 23.26 0.62 0.78
N THR A 418 23.74 1.80 1.03
CA THR A 418 25.10 2.05 1.53
C THR A 418 25.03 2.97 2.75
N LYS A 419 25.62 2.55 3.86
CA LYS A 419 25.65 3.37 5.07
C LYS A 419 26.34 4.70 4.83
N ILE A 420 25.71 5.78 5.30
CA ILE A 420 26.27 7.13 5.26
C ILE A 420 27.17 7.32 6.49
N TYR A 421 28.41 7.74 6.26
CA TYR A 421 29.36 8.06 7.31
C TYR A 421 29.64 9.58 7.40
N ASP A 422 29.15 10.34 6.42
CA ASP A 422 29.23 11.78 6.39
C ASP A 422 28.24 12.42 7.36
N GLU A 423 28.36 13.71 7.57
CA GLU A 423 27.44 14.46 8.40
C GLU A 423 26.06 14.54 7.78
N VAL A 424 25.03 14.16 8.54
CA VAL A 424 23.62 14.30 8.23
C VAL A 424 23.06 15.44 9.06
N LEU A 425 22.32 16.34 8.44
CA LEU A 425 21.65 17.44 9.11
C LEU A 425 20.28 17.03 9.59
N TYR A 426 19.95 17.32 10.84
CA TYR A 426 18.66 17.02 11.44
C TYR A 426 17.94 18.31 11.81
N SER A 427 16.65 18.39 11.50
CA SER A 427 15.86 19.60 11.69
C SER A 427 14.37 19.28 11.89
N LYS A 428 13.57 20.33 12.15
CA LYS A 428 12.10 20.29 12.26
C LYS A 428 11.58 19.31 13.31
N TYR A 429 12.28 19.18 14.42
CA TYR A 429 11.82 18.40 15.57
C TYR A 429 11.52 19.33 16.77
N ASP A 430 10.74 18.82 17.72
CA ASP A 430 10.43 19.50 18.97
C ASP A 430 11.59 19.34 19.97
N GLU A 431 12.34 20.42 20.15
CA GLU A 431 13.48 20.45 21.06
C GLU A 431 13.07 20.29 22.55
N SER A 432 11.79 20.44 22.87
CA SER A 432 11.29 20.13 24.21
C SER A 432 11.11 18.64 24.46
N VAL A 433 11.06 17.83 23.40
CA VAL A 433 10.86 16.37 23.47
C VAL A 433 12.18 15.64 23.31
N ILE A 434 13.01 16.05 22.36
CA ILE A 434 14.32 15.43 22.07
C ILE A 434 15.39 16.50 21.78
N GLU A 435 16.66 16.12 22.00
CA GLU A 435 17.85 16.83 21.53
C GLU A 435 18.64 15.91 20.60
N ILE A 436 19.13 16.43 19.48
CA ILE A 436 19.95 15.66 18.56
C ILE A 436 21.37 16.23 18.53
N GLU A 437 22.35 15.41 18.94
CA GLU A 437 23.77 15.71 18.87
C GLU A 437 24.48 14.77 17.88
N GLY A 438 24.89 15.30 16.73
CA GLY A 438 25.44 14.51 15.64
C GLY A 438 24.37 13.51 15.14
N ASN A 439 24.58 12.20 15.31
CA ASN A 439 23.62 11.16 14.95
C ASN A 439 23.00 10.47 16.17
N LYS A 440 22.86 11.18 17.28
CA LYS A 440 22.29 10.61 18.51
C LYS A 440 21.09 11.43 18.97
N ILE A 441 19.98 10.75 19.17
CA ILE A 441 18.79 11.31 19.81
C ILE A 441 18.90 11.11 21.31
N LYS A 442 18.76 12.19 22.06
CA LYS A 442 18.69 12.21 23.51
C LYS A 442 17.25 12.56 23.93
N PRO A 443 16.57 11.73 24.70
CA PRO A 443 15.25 12.05 25.20
C PRO A 443 15.32 13.19 26.23
N ILE A 444 14.39 14.16 26.14
CA ILE A 444 14.29 15.33 27.04
C ILE A 444 13.02 15.27 27.87
N ALA A 445 11.87 14.98 27.24
CA ALA A 445 10.59 14.88 27.92
C ALA A 445 9.69 13.86 27.19
N VAL A 446 8.73 13.29 27.91
CA VAL A 446 7.68 12.43 27.34
C VAL A 446 6.91 13.19 26.28
N GLY A 447 6.79 12.62 25.08
CA GLY A 447 6.15 13.24 23.95
C GLY A 447 6.53 12.56 22.63
N SER A 448 6.12 13.16 21.53
CA SER A 448 6.47 12.67 20.19
C SER A 448 6.78 13.83 19.25
N THR A 449 7.64 13.58 18.28
CA THR A 449 8.02 14.55 17.27
C THR A 449 8.43 13.85 15.97
N TYR A 450 8.28 14.55 14.85
CA TYR A 450 8.92 14.15 13.59
C TYR A 450 10.30 14.82 13.48
N VAL A 451 11.20 14.16 12.82
CA VAL A 451 12.55 14.66 12.53
C VAL A 451 12.76 14.63 11.03
N THR A 452 13.22 15.74 10.46
CA THR A 452 13.70 15.78 9.07
C THR A 452 15.21 15.60 9.06
N ALA A 453 15.69 14.56 8.38
CA ALA A 453 17.12 14.36 8.08
C ALA A 453 17.42 14.81 6.65
N GLU A 454 18.56 15.45 6.44
CA GLU A 454 19.03 15.93 5.14
C GLU A 454 20.48 15.53 4.90
N TRP A 455 20.76 15.00 3.70
CA TRP A 455 22.09 14.66 3.24
C TRP A 455 22.20 14.84 1.72
N ASN A 456 23.17 15.63 1.27
CA ASN A 456 23.41 15.90 -0.16
C ASN A 456 22.18 16.29 -0.97
N GLY A 457 21.25 17.06 -0.37
CA GLY A 457 20.01 17.48 -1.01
C GLY A 457 18.88 16.45 -0.98
N PHE A 458 19.11 15.26 -0.39
CA PHE A 458 18.07 14.29 -0.11
C PHE A 458 17.53 14.48 1.29
N THR A 459 16.22 14.35 1.46
CA THR A 459 15.57 14.47 2.77
C THR A 459 14.75 13.22 3.08
N CYS A 460 14.68 12.87 4.37
CA CYS A 460 13.70 11.90 4.87
C CYS A 460 13.13 12.37 6.20
N GLU A 461 11.93 11.91 6.50
CA GLU A 461 11.28 12.14 7.79
C GLU A 461 11.13 10.81 8.53
N TYR A 462 11.26 10.85 9.86
CA TYR A 462 11.00 9.70 10.73
C TYR A 462 10.38 10.19 12.05
N PHE A 463 9.72 9.30 12.72
CA PHE A 463 8.99 9.56 13.94
C PHE A 463 9.80 9.16 15.16
N VAL A 464 9.77 9.98 16.20
CA VAL A 464 10.37 9.68 17.50
C VAL A 464 9.35 9.87 18.60
N ARG A 465 9.21 8.86 19.44
CA ARG A 465 8.40 8.89 20.65
C ARG A 465 9.27 8.68 21.86
N VAL A 466 9.11 9.55 22.86
CA VAL A 466 9.73 9.42 24.17
C VAL A 466 8.68 8.96 25.17
N THR A 467 8.93 7.85 25.84
CA THR A 467 8.09 7.27 26.91
C THR A 467 8.71 7.53 28.29
N GLU A 468 8.00 7.17 29.36
CA GLU A 468 8.51 7.32 30.74
C GLU A 468 9.71 6.43 31.03
#